data_a77724035530a0ed3806611ac0963dc9
#
_entry.id   a77724035530a0ed3806611ac0963dc9
#
_cell.length_a   1.000
_cell.length_b   1.000
_cell.length_c   1.000
_cell.angle_alpha   90.00
_cell.angle_beta   90.00
_cell.angle_gamma   90.00
#
_symmetry.space_group_name_H-M   'P 1'
#
loop_
_entity.id
_entity.type
_entity.pdbx_description
1 polymer ?
#
loop_
_entity_poly.entity_id
_entity_poly.type
_entity_poly.pdbx_seq_one_letter_code
_entity_poly.pdbx_strand_id
1 'polypeptide(L)' 'MKLTEKQESILAILKENFAEGAFAEEVVEKVEGASVQSVRATLSSLATKGLCTKTKAVYEGKEKTKFTAVETVEE' A
#
# COMPACT_ATOMS: atom_id res chain seq x y z
N MET A 1 5.94 1.02 -17.57
CA MET A 1 4.96 1.98 -17.10
C MET A 1 5.50 2.76 -15.92
N LYS A 2 5.29 4.07 -15.96
CA LYS A 2 5.81 4.90 -14.92
C LYS A 2 4.84 5.09 -13.79
N LEU A 3 5.32 5.05 -12.57
CA LEU A 3 4.50 5.36 -11.41
C LEU A 3 4.59 6.85 -11.11
N THR A 4 3.55 7.38 -10.52
CA THR A 4 3.62 8.76 -10.03
C THR A 4 4.50 8.77 -8.80
N GLU A 5 4.97 9.97 -8.42
CA GLU A 5 5.79 10.11 -7.22
C GLU A 5 5.07 9.57 -5.99
N LYS A 6 3.78 9.83 -5.91
CA LYS A 6 3.00 9.35 -4.77
C LYS A 6 2.96 7.83 -4.74
N GLN A 7 2.76 7.21 -5.89
CA GLN A 7 2.72 5.76 -5.97
C GLN A 7 4.06 5.16 -5.58
N GLU A 8 5.14 5.75 -6.07
CA GLU A 8 6.47 5.25 -5.73
C GLU A 8 6.77 5.41 -4.25
N SER A 9 6.38 6.53 -3.67
CA SER A 9 6.63 6.78 -2.26
C SER A 9 5.90 5.76 -1.39
N ILE A 10 4.64 5.53 -1.69
CA ILE A 10 3.85 4.61 -0.90
C ILE A 10 4.34 3.18 -1.06
N LEU A 11 4.71 2.81 -2.28
CA LEU A 11 5.25 1.49 -2.50
C LEU A 11 6.55 1.28 -1.74
N ALA A 12 7.42 2.30 -1.73
CA ALA A 12 8.67 2.23 -0.99
C ALA A 12 8.41 2.09 0.50
N ILE A 13 7.42 2.81 1.01
CA ILE A 13 7.08 2.72 2.43
C ILE A 13 6.63 1.30 2.76
N LEU A 14 5.81 0.70 1.90
CA LEU A 14 5.38 -0.67 2.13
C LEU A 14 6.57 -1.61 2.18
N LYS A 15 7.49 -1.47 1.24
CA LYS A 15 8.63 -2.36 1.18
C LYS A 15 9.56 -2.20 2.36
N GLU A 16 9.75 -0.97 2.80
CA GLU A 16 10.72 -0.70 3.85
C GLU A 16 10.18 -0.86 5.24
N ASN A 17 8.91 -0.51 5.44
CA ASN A 17 8.36 -0.49 6.78
C ASN A 17 7.32 -1.58 7.04
N PHE A 18 6.72 -2.11 6.00
CA PHE A 18 5.64 -3.07 6.15
C PHE A 18 5.87 -4.24 5.21
N ALA A 19 6.99 -4.92 5.40
CA ALA A 19 7.34 -6.04 4.53
C ALA A 19 6.26 -7.12 4.51
N GLU A 20 5.53 -7.25 5.62
CA GLU A 20 4.48 -8.24 5.71
C GLU A 20 3.11 -7.69 5.33
N GLY A 21 3.07 -6.42 4.95
CA GLY A 21 1.83 -5.79 4.54
C GLY A 21 1.33 -4.79 5.54
N ALA A 22 0.42 -3.94 5.11
CA ALA A 22 -0.13 -2.90 5.97
C ALA A 22 -1.50 -2.50 5.48
N PHE A 23 -2.26 -1.89 6.38
CA PHE A 23 -3.53 -1.28 6.03
C PHE A 23 -3.30 0.16 5.64
N ALA A 24 -4.24 0.73 4.89
CA ALA A 24 -4.11 2.13 4.49
C ALA A 24 -3.94 3.03 5.71
N GLU A 25 -4.64 2.71 6.79
CA GLU A 25 -4.54 3.52 8.00
C GLU A 25 -3.13 3.52 8.57
N GLU A 26 -2.42 2.41 8.42
CA GLU A 26 -1.05 2.34 8.91
C GLU A 26 -0.10 3.09 8.00
N VAL A 27 -0.32 2.97 6.71
CA VAL A 27 0.55 3.63 5.74
C VAL A 27 0.42 5.14 5.83
N VAL A 28 -0.80 5.63 6.04
CA VAL A 28 -1.02 7.07 6.07
C VAL A 28 -0.27 7.73 7.21
N GLU A 29 0.02 6.99 8.27
CA GLU A 29 0.80 7.55 9.37
C GLU A 29 2.23 7.81 8.99
N LYS A 30 2.70 7.16 7.94
CA LYS A 30 4.07 7.36 7.47
C LYS A 30 4.14 8.37 6.32
N VAL A 31 3.00 8.83 5.83
CA VAL A 31 2.97 9.76 4.71
C VAL A 31 2.39 11.07 5.18
N GLU A 32 3.25 12.06 5.29
CA GLU A 32 2.80 13.37 5.75
C GLU A 32 1.87 14.02 4.75
N GLY A 33 0.80 14.60 5.26
CA GLY A 33 -0.10 15.34 4.42
C GLY A 33 -1.06 14.52 3.60
N ALA A 34 -1.06 13.20 3.78
CA ALA A 34 -1.95 12.34 3.03
C ALA A 34 -3.15 11.96 3.87
N SER A 35 -4.26 11.65 3.20
CA SER A 35 -5.44 11.15 3.89
C SER A 35 -5.54 9.65 3.65
N VAL A 36 -6.32 8.98 4.51
CA VAL A 36 -6.53 7.56 4.35
C VAL A 36 -7.15 7.25 2.98
N GLN A 37 -8.08 8.10 2.54
CA GLN A 37 -8.71 7.88 1.25
C GLN A 37 -7.71 7.96 0.12
N SER A 38 -6.82 8.93 0.18
CA SER A 38 -5.81 9.10 -0.84
C SER A 38 -4.85 7.92 -0.87
N VAL A 39 -4.41 7.49 0.32
CA VAL A 39 -3.50 6.36 0.41
C VAL A 39 -4.18 5.09 -0.09
N ARG A 40 -5.44 4.90 0.28
CA ARG A 40 -6.17 3.71 -0.16
C ARG A 40 -6.31 3.67 -1.67
N ALA A 41 -6.62 4.82 -2.28
CA ALA A 41 -6.73 4.89 -3.72
C ALA A 41 -5.41 4.55 -4.39
N THR A 42 -4.31 5.06 -3.83
CA THR A 42 -3.00 4.78 -4.38
C THR A 42 -2.65 3.30 -4.24
N LEU A 43 -2.94 2.73 -3.09
CA LEU A 43 -2.68 1.31 -2.88
C LEU A 43 -3.51 0.44 -3.82
N SER A 44 -4.76 0.81 -4.04
CA SER A 44 -5.61 0.11 -4.99
C SER A 44 -5.03 0.18 -6.40
N SER A 45 -4.55 1.34 -6.78
CA SER A 45 -3.92 1.51 -8.07
C SER A 45 -2.70 0.61 -8.21
N LEU A 46 -1.87 0.56 -7.18
CA LEU A 46 -0.69 -0.30 -7.19
C LEU A 46 -1.09 -1.76 -7.30
N ALA A 47 -2.15 -2.15 -6.61
CA ALA A 47 -2.63 -3.52 -6.69
C ALA A 47 -3.12 -3.85 -8.09
N THR A 48 -3.80 -2.91 -8.73
CA THR A 48 -4.28 -3.09 -10.08
C THR A 48 -3.12 -3.28 -11.05
N LYS A 49 -2.02 -2.59 -10.79
CA LYS A 49 -0.84 -2.72 -11.64
C LYS A 49 0.00 -3.96 -11.32
N GLY A 50 -0.40 -4.72 -10.31
CA GLY A 50 0.33 -5.93 -9.93
C GLY A 50 1.50 -5.69 -9.01
N LEU A 51 1.62 -4.49 -8.46
CA LEU A 51 2.73 -4.14 -7.59
C LEU A 51 2.42 -4.39 -6.13
N CYS A 52 1.16 -4.59 -5.80
CA CYS A 52 0.73 -4.93 -4.46
C CYS A 52 -0.32 -6.02 -4.54
N THR A 53 -0.47 -6.77 -3.46
CA THR A 53 -1.56 -7.73 -3.35
C THR A 53 -2.51 -7.26 -2.28
N LYS A 54 -3.77 -7.64 -2.42
CA LYS A 54 -4.80 -7.32 -1.45
C LYS A 54 -5.22 -8.57 -0.72
N THR A 55 -5.26 -8.49 0.59
CA THR A 55 -5.65 -9.61 1.43
C THR A 55 -6.59 -9.09 2.50
N LYS A 56 -7.56 -9.88 2.86
CA LYS A 56 -8.44 -9.48 3.94
C LYS A 56 -7.83 -9.85 5.27
N ALA A 57 -7.89 -8.93 6.21
CA ALA A 57 -7.34 -9.17 7.53
C ALA A 57 -8.14 -8.34 8.53
N VAL A 58 -7.98 -8.66 9.80
CA VAL A 58 -8.68 -7.94 10.86
C VAL A 58 -7.77 -6.85 11.39
N TYR A 59 -8.30 -5.64 11.45
CA TYR A 59 -7.58 -4.50 11.98
C TYR A 59 -8.49 -3.78 12.96
N GLU A 60 -8.09 -3.73 14.20
CA GLU A 60 -8.86 -3.10 15.27
C GLU A 60 -10.29 -3.66 15.33
N GLY A 61 -10.40 -4.97 15.22
CA GLY A 61 -11.67 -5.64 15.34
C GLY A 61 -12.55 -5.60 14.10
N LYS A 62 -12.05 -5.05 13.01
CA LYS A 62 -12.83 -4.96 11.79
C LYS A 62 -12.07 -5.55 10.62
N GLU A 63 -12.79 -6.19 9.74
CA GLU A 63 -12.17 -6.76 8.56
C GLU A 63 -11.85 -5.63 7.57
N LYS A 64 -10.60 -5.54 7.18
CA LYS A 64 -10.15 -4.53 6.24
C LYS A 64 -9.21 -5.14 5.25
N THR A 65 -8.97 -4.41 4.17
CA THR A 65 -8.04 -4.86 3.14
C THR A 65 -6.62 -4.51 3.54
N LYS A 66 -5.78 -5.53 3.53
CA LYS A 66 -4.36 -5.36 3.82
C LYS A 66 -3.60 -5.40 2.51
N PHE A 67 -2.72 -4.44 2.31
CA PHE A 67 -1.92 -4.35 1.09
C PHE A 67 -0.50 -4.77 1.38
N THR A 68 0.03 -5.63 0.53
CA THR A 68 1.39 -6.13 0.67
C THR A 68 2.15 -5.84 -0.61
N ALA A 69 3.34 -5.28 -0.49
CA ALA A 69 4.16 -5.00 -1.67
C ALA A 69 4.64 -6.31 -2.27
N VAL A 70 4.53 -6.40 -3.59
CA VAL A 70 5.00 -7.57 -4.30
C VAL A 70 6.49 -7.39 -4.55
N GLU A 71 7.25 -8.40 -4.13
CA GLU A 71 8.64 -8.35 -4.39
C GLU A 71 8.88 -8.85 -5.76
N THR A 72 8.95 -8.08 -6.73
CA THR A 72 9.05 -8.52 -7.98
C THR A 72 10.21 -8.36 -8.62
N VAL A 73 10.43 -8.81 -9.52
CA VAL A 73 11.24 -8.72 -10.27
C VAL A 73 11.06 -8.52 -11.61
N GLU A 74 11.00 -8.11 -12.27
CA GLU A 74 10.83 -7.95 -13.30
C GLU A 74 10.87 -8.10 -14.18
N GLU A 75 11.01 -8.22 -14.78
CA GLU A 75 11.04 -8.31 -15.67
C GLU A 75 11.36 -8.03 -16.24
#